data_b96ffd320c790ce29a498db8cf251ea3
#
_entry.id   b96ffd320c790ce29a498db8cf251ea3
#
_cell.length_a   1.000
_cell.length_b   1.000
_cell.length_c   1.000
_cell.angle_alpha   90.00
_cell.angle_beta   90.00
_cell.angle_gamma   90.00
#
_symmetry.space_group_name_H-M   'P 1'
#
loop_
_entity.id
_entity.type
_entity.pdbx_description
1 polymer ?
#
loop_
_entity_poly.entity_id
_entity_poly.type
_entity_poly.pdbx_seq_one_letter_code
_entity_poly.pdbx_strand_id
1 'polypeptide(L)'
;MDKLVFESLADLGMDYTIVEHPPARTTEEADRYIEGLEGVRTKSMFLTNKKKTAFYLLIMDDQKQLDMDQFRDLVGVNRIRMASSDSLMEKMHLPAGVVSVFGLLHNVDKDIQVFFDKEILSEPILTFHPNVNTKTIFVKTEDVLRFVEEIGFSATIVDLG
;
A
#
# COMPACT_ATOMS: atom_id res chain seq x y z
N MET A 1 8.06 -8.70 -11.83
CA MET A 1 7.77 -8.01 -10.54
C MET A 1 6.34 -8.24 -10.09
N ASP A 2 5.40 -8.24 -11.02
CA ASP A 2 3.97 -8.41 -10.70
C ASP A 2 3.49 -9.87 -10.67
N LYS A 3 4.26 -10.81 -11.20
CA LYS A 3 3.87 -12.21 -11.28
C LYS A 3 3.48 -12.82 -9.93
N LEU A 4 4.28 -12.56 -8.90
CA LEU A 4 4.02 -13.06 -7.56
C LEU A 4 2.72 -12.51 -6.99
N VAL A 5 2.38 -11.26 -7.31
CA VAL A 5 1.12 -10.63 -6.89
C VAL A 5 -0.06 -11.42 -7.42
N PHE A 6 -0.07 -11.69 -8.73
CA PHE A 6 -1.20 -12.39 -9.36
C PHE A 6 -1.29 -13.85 -8.93
N GLU A 7 -0.16 -14.52 -8.76
CA GLU A 7 -0.13 -15.87 -8.23
C GLU A 7 -0.71 -15.94 -6.82
N SER A 8 -0.35 -14.99 -5.95
CA SER A 8 -0.85 -14.95 -4.58
C SER A 8 -2.34 -14.70 -4.52
N LEU A 9 -2.86 -13.79 -5.35
CA LEU A 9 -4.30 -13.52 -5.42
C LEU A 9 -5.06 -14.74 -5.92
N ALA A 10 -4.54 -15.43 -6.93
CA ALA A 10 -5.14 -16.66 -7.45
C ALA A 10 -5.16 -17.76 -6.39
N ASP A 11 -4.06 -17.95 -5.66
CA ASP A 11 -3.95 -18.96 -4.61
C ASP A 11 -4.97 -18.72 -3.48
N LEU A 12 -5.28 -17.45 -3.21
CA LEU A 12 -6.25 -17.07 -2.18
C LEU A 12 -7.68 -17.00 -2.70
N GLY A 13 -7.89 -17.27 -3.99
CA GLY A 13 -9.22 -17.22 -4.60
C GLY A 13 -9.81 -15.84 -4.68
N MET A 14 -8.98 -14.81 -4.81
CA MET A 14 -9.40 -13.41 -4.85
C MET A 14 -9.55 -12.92 -6.29
N ASP A 15 -10.67 -12.26 -6.58
CA ASP A 15 -10.92 -11.66 -7.87
C ASP A 15 -10.28 -10.28 -7.95
N TYR A 16 -9.87 -9.90 -9.15
CA TYR A 16 -9.31 -8.59 -9.42
C TYR A 16 -9.52 -8.19 -10.86
N THR A 17 -9.46 -6.87 -11.12
CA THR A 17 -9.48 -6.31 -12.47
C THR A 17 -8.17 -5.55 -12.68
N ILE A 18 -7.59 -5.66 -13.87
CA ILE A 18 -6.34 -4.98 -14.22
C ILE A 18 -6.60 -3.99 -15.33
N VAL A 19 -6.01 -2.80 -15.23
CA VAL A 19 -5.88 -1.86 -16.32
C VAL A 19 -4.40 -1.72 -16.64
N GLU A 20 -4.01 -2.08 -17.86
CA GLU A 20 -2.65 -1.87 -18.34
C GLU A 20 -2.54 -0.48 -18.95
N HIS A 21 -1.45 0.20 -18.71
CA HIS A 21 -1.23 1.56 -19.17
C HIS A 21 0.26 1.84 -19.33
N PRO A 22 0.65 2.93 -20.03
CA PRO A 22 2.05 3.33 -20.08
C PRO A 22 2.62 3.58 -18.69
N PRO A 23 3.94 3.51 -18.52
CA PRO A 23 4.55 3.76 -17.20
C PRO A 23 4.12 5.09 -16.62
N ALA A 24 3.54 5.06 -15.41
CA ALA A 24 3.12 6.24 -14.67
C ALA A 24 4.25 6.70 -13.77
N ARG A 25 4.61 7.98 -13.86
CA ARG A 25 5.69 8.58 -13.06
C ARG A 25 5.17 9.21 -11.77
N THR A 26 3.88 9.55 -11.74
CA THR A 26 3.23 10.19 -10.60
C THR A 26 1.88 9.52 -10.36
N THR A 27 1.36 9.71 -9.14
CA THR A 27 0.02 9.26 -8.78
C THR A 27 -1.04 9.89 -9.68
N GLU A 28 -0.91 11.19 -9.97
CA GLU A 28 -1.83 11.91 -10.85
C GLU A 28 -1.88 11.31 -12.25
N GLU A 29 -0.73 10.97 -12.80
CA GLU A 29 -0.63 10.36 -14.12
C GLU A 29 -1.28 8.98 -14.13
N ALA A 30 -1.02 8.16 -13.10
CA ALA A 30 -1.63 6.84 -12.96
C ALA A 30 -3.16 6.96 -12.88
N ASP A 31 -3.67 7.91 -12.11
CA ASP A 31 -5.10 8.10 -11.91
C ASP A 31 -5.80 8.54 -13.20
N ARG A 32 -5.13 9.27 -14.07
CA ARG A 32 -5.68 9.66 -15.37
C ARG A 32 -5.94 8.46 -16.27
N TYR A 33 -5.07 7.45 -16.23
CA TYR A 33 -5.25 6.24 -17.04
C TYR A 33 -6.46 5.40 -16.64
N ILE A 34 -6.96 5.58 -15.43
CA ILE A 34 -8.11 4.83 -14.91
C ILE A 34 -9.32 5.74 -14.65
N GLU A 35 -9.31 6.95 -15.21
CA GLU A 35 -10.39 7.91 -15.03
C GLU A 35 -11.74 7.30 -15.42
N GLY A 36 -12.76 7.55 -14.60
CA GLY A 36 -14.11 7.04 -14.82
C GLY A 36 -14.37 5.64 -14.27
N LEU A 37 -13.34 4.92 -13.81
CA LEU A 37 -13.51 3.60 -13.22
C LEU A 37 -13.69 3.72 -11.70
N GLU A 38 -14.58 2.88 -11.15
CA GLU A 38 -14.87 2.87 -9.71
C GLU A 38 -13.73 2.25 -8.91
N GLY A 39 -13.37 2.87 -7.81
CA GLY A 39 -12.35 2.38 -6.88
C GLY A 39 -11.60 3.52 -6.24
N VAL A 40 -11.27 3.37 -4.95
CA VAL A 40 -10.48 4.38 -4.25
C VAL A 40 -9.07 4.41 -4.83
N ARG A 41 -8.61 5.59 -5.24
CA ARG A 41 -7.21 5.80 -5.65
C ARG A 41 -6.37 5.87 -4.38
N THR A 42 -5.67 4.81 -4.07
CA THR A 42 -4.86 4.74 -2.84
C THR A 42 -3.44 5.19 -3.08
N LYS A 43 -2.80 5.63 -2.01
CA LYS A 43 -1.36 5.72 -1.91
C LYS A 43 -0.88 4.90 -0.74
N SER A 44 0.30 4.34 -0.87
CA SER A 44 0.93 3.53 0.16
C SER A 44 2.20 4.25 0.61
N MET A 45 2.24 4.62 1.89
CA MET A 45 3.36 5.37 2.45
C MET A 45 4.19 4.45 3.32
N PHE A 46 5.46 4.34 3.01
CA PHE A 46 6.40 3.52 3.79
C PHE A 46 7.20 4.42 4.72
N LEU A 47 7.00 4.23 6.02
CA LEU A 47 7.49 5.11 7.06
C LEU A 47 8.38 4.34 8.04
N THR A 48 9.23 5.08 8.75
CA THR A 48 10.09 4.51 9.78
C THR A 48 10.28 5.51 10.93
N ASN A 49 10.71 4.99 12.08
CA ASN A 49 11.11 5.82 13.21
C ASN A 49 12.54 6.35 13.01
N LYS A 50 13.02 7.20 13.91
CA LYS A 50 14.35 7.81 13.82
C LYS A 50 15.47 6.75 13.76
N LYS A 51 15.35 5.70 14.55
CA LYS A 51 16.40 4.67 14.67
C LYS A 51 16.32 3.58 13.61
N LYS A 52 15.31 3.61 12.74
CA LYS A 52 15.06 2.59 11.73
C LYS A 52 14.87 1.19 12.33
N THR A 53 14.26 1.14 13.52
CA THR A 53 13.96 -0.11 14.21
C THR A 53 12.51 -0.54 14.08
N ALA A 54 11.66 0.33 13.54
CA ALA A 54 10.25 0.05 13.27
C ALA A 54 9.88 0.58 11.89
N PHE A 55 9.09 -0.20 11.15
CA PHE A 55 8.65 0.16 9.81
C PHE A 55 7.13 0.09 9.75
N TYR A 56 6.55 1.05 9.03
CA TYR A 56 5.10 1.20 8.92
C TYR A 56 4.70 1.34 7.45
N LEU A 57 3.68 0.62 7.05
CA LEU A 57 3.06 0.80 5.74
C LEU A 57 1.65 1.32 5.96
N LEU A 58 1.39 2.54 5.52
CA LEU A 58 0.07 3.18 5.68
C LEU A 58 -0.59 3.32 4.31
N ILE A 59 -1.77 2.75 4.19
CA ILE A 59 -2.58 2.82 2.98
C ILE A 59 -3.71 3.84 3.22
N MET A 60 -3.80 4.85 2.35
CA MET A 60 -4.76 5.92 2.46
C MET A 60 -5.16 6.43 1.08
N ASP A 61 -6.18 7.31 1.03
CA ASP A 61 -6.60 7.97 -0.21
C ASP A 61 -5.46 8.85 -0.72
N ASP A 62 -5.18 8.77 -2.03
CA ASP A 62 -4.05 9.50 -2.62
C ASP A 62 -4.26 11.02 -2.65
N GLN A 63 -5.50 11.48 -2.51
CA GLN A 63 -5.82 12.91 -2.43
C GLN A 63 -5.68 13.48 -1.02
N LYS A 64 -5.55 12.63 -0.03
CA LYS A 64 -5.43 13.06 1.38
C LYS A 64 -3.98 13.26 1.76
N GLN A 65 -3.71 14.37 2.44
CA GLN A 65 -2.36 14.63 2.92
C GLN A 65 -2.20 14.06 4.33
N LEU A 66 -1.10 13.32 4.54
CA LEU A 66 -0.82 12.75 5.85
C LEU A 66 -0.27 13.81 6.80
N ASP A 67 -0.89 13.91 7.98
CA ASP A 67 -0.32 14.65 9.11
C ASP A 67 0.67 13.72 9.81
N MET A 68 1.96 13.98 9.59
CA MET A 68 3.04 13.15 10.13
C MET A 68 3.04 13.14 11.66
N ASP A 69 2.72 14.28 12.28
CA ASP A 69 2.68 14.37 13.75
C ASP A 69 1.54 13.54 14.33
N GLN A 70 0.38 13.55 13.67
CA GLN A 70 -0.75 12.72 14.08
C GLN A 70 -0.40 11.24 14.01
N PHE A 71 0.21 10.80 12.91
CA PHE A 71 0.58 9.39 12.76
C PHE A 71 1.67 8.99 13.73
N ARG A 72 2.65 9.85 13.97
CA ARG A 72 3.69 9.64 14.98
C ARG A 72 3.06 9.37 16.35
N ASP A 73 2.08 10.17 16.73
CA ASP A 73 1.40 10.02 18.03
C ASP A 73 0.58 8.72 18.07
N LEU A 74 -0.06 8.35 16.96
CA LEU A 74 -0.83 7.10 16.88
C LEU A 74 0.03 5.86 17.09
N VAL A 75 1.24 5.85 16.55
CA VAL A 75 2.14 4.69 16.70
C VAL A 75 3.04 4.79 17.95
N GLY A 76 3.01 5.92 18.67
CA GLY A 76 3.68 6.08 19.94
C GLY A 76 5.19 6.21 19.89
N VAL A 77 5.73 6.83 18.85
CA VAL A 77 7.16 7.07 18.71
C VAL A 77 7.49 8.56 18.80
N ASN A 78 8.75 8.91 19.04
CA ASN A 78 9.16 10.29 19.18
C ASN A 78 9.29 11.01 17.83
N ARG A 79 9.70 10.30 16.82
CA ARG A 79 9.88 10.83 15.47
C ARG A 79 9.49 9.81 14.42
N ILE A 80 8.89 10.30 13.33
CA ILE A 80 8.54 9.48 12.18
C ILE A 80 8.94 10.22 10.90
N ARG A 81 9.33 9.45 9.88
CA ARG A 81 9.73 9.99 8.59
C ARG A 81 9.48 8.98 7.49
N MET A 82 9.52 9.44 6.25
CA MET A 82 9.51 8.54 5.12
C MET A 82 10.76 7.66 5.16
N ALA A 83 10.59 6.37 4.94
CA ALA A 83 11.71 5.44 4.84
C ALA A 83 12.53 5.76 3.59
N SER A 84 13.83 5.50 3.66
CA SER A 84 14.72 5.73 2.52
C SER A 84 14.48 4.73 1.39
N SER A 85 14.97 5.07 0.19
CA SER A 85 14.95 4.14 -0.95
C SER A 85 15.67 2.83 -0.63
N ASP A 86 16.77 2.91 0.12
CA ASP A 86 17.52 1.72 0.55
C ASP A 86 16.69 0.84 1.48
N SER A 87 16.00 1.43 2.46
CA SER A 87 15.12 0.68 3.36
C SER A 87 13.96 0.05 2.60
N LEU A 88 13.39 0.78 1.65
CA LEU A 88 12.30 0.26 0.82
C LEU A 88 12.74 -0.95 0.00
N MET A 89 13.91 -0.86 -0.62
CA MET A 89 14.46 -1.98 -1.39
C MET A 89 14.77 -3.18 -0.49
N GLU A 90 15.33 -2.94 0.69
CA GLU A 90 15.64 -4.01 1.63
C GLU A 90 14.38 -4.72 2.14
N LYS A 91 13.35 -3.96 2.49
CA LYS A 91 12.16 -4.49 3.16
C LYS A 91 11.08 -4.99 2.21
N MET A 92 10.93 -4.36 1.06
CA MET A 92 9.82 -4.65 0.12
C MET A 92 10.29 -4.99 -1.29
N HIS A 93 11.59 -4.88 -1.58
CA HIS A 93 12.19 -5.11 -2.91
C HIS A 93 11.57 -4.24 -4.00
N LEU A 94 11.18 -3.01 -3.66
CA LEU A 94 10.53 -2.09 -4.58
C LEU A 94 11.30 -0.78 -4.69
N PRO A 95 11.31 -0.17 -5.88
CA PRO A 95 11.78 1.21 -6.02
C PRO A 95 10.70 2.19 -5.54
N ALA A 96 11.10 3.43 -5.25
CA ALA A 96 10.15 4.49 -4.96
C ALA A 96 9.20 4.67 -6.16
N GLY A 97 7.95 5.01 -5.88
CA GLY A 97 6.93 5.24 -6.89
C GLY A 97 6.02 4.05 -7.21
N VAL A 98 6.39 2.85 -6.77
CA VAL A 98 5.53 1.66 -6.94
C VAL A 98 5.24 0.95 -5.62
N VAL A 99 5.34 1.67 -4.50
CA VAL A 99 5.02 1.12 -3.19
C VAL A 99 3.56 0.73 -3.14
N SER A 100 3.29 -0.49 -2.69
CA SER A 100 1.93 -0.98 -2.53
C SER A 100 1.89 -2.05 -1.44
N VAL A 101 0.67 -2.41 -1.04
CA VAL A 101 0.42 -3.50 -0.09
C VAL A 101 1.04 -4.82 -0.57
N PHE A 102 1.19 -5.00 -1.87
CA PHE A 102 1.74 -6.22 -2.43
C PHE A 102 3.26 -6.37 -2.23
N GLY A 103 3.94 -5.28 -1.90
CA GLY A 103 5.35 -5.35 -1.52
C GLY A 103 5.58 -6.14 -0.24
N LEU A 104 4.54 -6.32 0.57
CA LEU A 104 4.61 -7.17 1.78
C LEU A 104 4.97 -8.62 1.46
N LEU A 105 4.71 -9.08 0.24
CA LEU A 105 5.08 -10.43 -0.20
C LEU A 105 6.59 -10.68 -0.12
N HIS A 106 7.39 -9.62 -0.20
CA HIS A 106 8.85 -9.70 -0.12
C HIS A 106 9.39 -9.48 1.29
N ASN A 107 8.53 -9.10 2.24
CA ASN A 107 8.95 -8.86 3.62
C ASN A 107 8.92 -10.17 4.42
N VAL A 108 9.97 -10.95 4.27
CA VAL A 108 10.10 -12.28 4.91
C VAL A 108 10.12 -12.17 6.43
N ASP A 109 10.75 -11.12 6.95
CA ASP A 109 10.90 -10.91 8.41
C ASP A 109 9.59 -10.53 9.09
N LYS A 110 8.56 -10.13 8.34
CA LYS A 110 7.26 -9.71 8.88
C LYS A 110 7.40 -8.57 9.88
N ASP A 111 8.35 -7.67 9.67
CA ASP A 111 8.65 -6.56 10.58
C ASP A 111 8.02 -5.23 10.17
N ILE A 112 7.16 -5.25 9.17
CA ILE A 112 6.39 -4.07 8.75
C ILE A 112 5.03 -4.09 9.44
N GLN A 113 4.67 -3.00 10.12
CA GLN A 113 3.36 -2.81 10.71
C GLN A 113 2.44 -2.16 9.68
N VAL A 114 1.29 -2.75 9.41
CA VAL A 114 0.39 -2.33 8.34
C VAL A 114 -0.81 -1.57 8.91
N PHE A 115 -1.09 -0.40 8.34
CA PHE A 115 -2.17 0.48 8.75
C PHE A 115 -3.03 0.85 7.56
N PHE A 116 -4.34 0.87 7.78
CA PHE A 116 -5.31 1.36 6.80
C PHE A 116 -6.06 2.55 7.39
N ASP A 117 -6.17 3.64 6.61
CA ASP A 117 -7.05 4.74 7.01
C ASP A 117 -8.49 4.27 6.92
N LYS A 118 -9.24 4.47 8.00
CA LYS A 118 -10.63 4.05 8.11
C LYS A 118 -11.48 4.57 6.95
N GLU A 119 -11.21 5.77 6.47
CA GLU A 119 -11.96 6.41 5.39
C GLU A 119 -12.08 5.53 4.15
N ILE A 120 -10.99 4.91 3.71
CA ILE A 120 -11.00 4.11 2.48
C ILE A 120 -11.74 2.78 2.65
N LEU A 121 -11.90 2.30 3.86
CA LEU A 121 -12.52 0.99 4.12
C LEU A 121 -14.02 1.00 3.98
N SER A 122 -14.65 2.18 3.90
CA SER A 122 -16.08 2.30 3.64
C SER A 122 -16.43 2.10 2.16
N GLU A 123 -15.44 2.11 1.28
CA GLU A 123 -15.63 1.93 -0.16
C GLU A 123 -15.43 0.46 -0.56
N PRO A 124 -16.14 -0.03 -1.57
CA PRO A 124 -16.10 -1.46 -1.92
C PRO A 124 -14.86 -1.92 -2.65
N ILE A 125 -14.15 -1.01 -3.33
CA ILE A 125 -13.00 -1.35 -4.18
C ILE A 125 -11.85 -0.41 -3.90
N LEU A 126 -10.65 -0.97 -3.76
CA LEU A 126 -9.40 -0.24 -3.65
C LEU A 126 -8.52 -0.49 -4.87
N THR A 127 -7.72 0.50 -5.26
CA THR A 127 -6.80 0.39 -6.38
C THR A 127 -5.36 0.49 -5.90
N PHE A 128 -4.49 -0.27 -6.55
CA PHE A 128 -3.05 -0.32 -6.25
C PHE A 128 -2.24 -0.51 -7.52
N HIS A 129 -0.93 -0.26 -7.41
CA HIS A 129 0.04 -0.72 -8.39
C HIS A 129 0.54 -2.11 -7.96
N PRO A 130 0.43 -3.14 -8.80
CA PRO A 130 0.86 -4.49 -8.42
C PRO A 130 2.37 -4.65 -8.57
N ASN A 131 3.14 -3.86 -7.84
CA ASN A 131 4.61 -3.80 -7.82
C ASN A 131 5.24 -3.36 -9.15
N VAL A 132 4.44 -2.79 -10.05
CA VAL A 132 4.89 -2.19 -11.31
C VAL A 132 4.10 -0.92 -11.57
N ASN A 133 4.65 0.00 -12.39
CA ASN A 133 3.98 1.26 -12.72
C ASN A 133 3.26 1.25 -14.07
N THR A 134 3.12 0.07 -14.69
CA THR A 134 2.46 -0.12 -15.98
C THR A 134 1.07 -0.73 -15.86
N LYS A 135 0.63 -0.98 -14.65
CA LYS A 135 -0.67 -1.59 -14.36
C LYS A 135 -1.28 -0.97 -13.11
N THR A 136 -2.60 -0.91 -13.10
CA THR A 136 -3.37 -0.62 -11.88
C THR A 136 -4.33 -1.78 -11.66
N ILE A 137 -4.34 -2.30 -10.43
CA ILE A 137 -5.19 -3.41 -10.04
C ILE A 137 -6.33 -2.90 -9.16
N PHE A 138 -7.53 -3.44 -9.40
CA PHE A 138 -8.75 -3.14 -8.66
C PHE A 138 -9.12 -4.38 -7.87
N VAL A 139 -9.18 -4.28 -6.55
CA VAL A 139 -9.46 -5.41 -5.66
C VAL A 139 -10.53 -4.99 -4.66
N LYS A 140 -11.43 -5.92 -4.30
CA LYS A 140 -12.41 -5.66 -3.26
C LYS A 140 -11.72 -5.33 -1.94
N THR A 141 -12.23 -4.32 -1.24
CA THR A 141 -11.66 -3.87 0.02
C THR A 141 -11.53 -5.00 1.05
N GLU A 142 -12.56 -5.83 1.19
CA GLU A 142 -12.52 -6.98 2.10
C GLU A 142 -11.43 -7.98 1.74
N ASP A 143 -11.16 -8.16 0.44
CA ASP A 143 -10.12 -9.07 -0.03
C ASP A 143 -8.72 -8.51 0.23
N VAL A 144 -8.54 -7.19 0.16
CA VAL A 144 -7.26 -6.56 0.50
C VAL A 144 -6.92 -6.81 1.98
N LEU A 145 -7.90 -6.63 2.87
CA LEU A 145 -7.69 -6.89 4.30
C LEU A 145 -7.38 -8.37 4.54
N ARG A 146 -8.11 -9.25 3.88
CA ARG A 146 -7.87 -10.69 4.00
C ARG A 146 -6.50 -11.08 3.45
N PHE A 147 -6.08 -10.49 2.33
CA PHE A 147 -4.77 -10.72 1.74
C PHE A 147 -3.65 -10.41 2.75
N VAL A 148 -3.71 -9.25 3.39
CA VAL A 148 -2.72 -8.83 4.39
C VAL A 148 -2.60 -9.86 5.52
N GLU A 149 -3.73 -10.32 6.04
CA GLU A 149 -3.75 -11.31 7.11
C GLU A 149 -3.26 -12.68 6.65
N GLU A 150 -3.69 -13.13 5.48
CA GLU A 150 -3.31 -14.44 4.95
C GLU A 150 -1.81 -14.57 4.67
N ILE A 151 -1.15 -13.48 4.30
CA ILE A 151 0.29 -13.50 4.08
C ILE A 151 1.11 -13.24 5.36
N GLY A 152 0.44 -13.13 6.51
CA GLY A 152 1.10 -13.13 7.82
C GLY A 152 1.27 -11.78 8.49
N PHE A 153 0.51 -10.77 8.09
CA PHE A 153 0.53 -9.44 8.72
C PHE A 153 -0.79 -9.16 9.41
N SER A 154 -0.76 -8.23 10.36
CA SER A 154 -1.98 -7.72 10.99
C SER A 154 -2.28 -6.34 10.43
N ALA A 155 -3.53 -6.12 10.02
CA ALA A 155 -3.97 -4.82 9.55
C ALA A 155 -4.56 -4.03 10.72
N THR A 156 -4.00 -2.87 11.00
CA THR A 156 -4.51 -1.95 12.01
C THR A 156 -5.27 -0.82 11.31
N ILE A 157 -6.49 -0.56 11.76
CA ILE A 157 -7.33 0.50 11.20
C ILE A 157 -7.15 1.75 12.06
N VAL A 158 -6.83 2.87 11.41
CA VAL A 158 -6.64 4.15 12.08
C VAL A 158 -7.58 5.20 11.50
N ASP A 159 -8.01 6.11 12.34
CA ASP A 159 -8.85 7.24 11.93
C ASP A 159 -7.96 8.48 11.82
N LEU A 160 -7.70 8.93 10.61
CA LEU A 160 -6.85 10.09 10.34
C LEU A 160 -7.66 11.38 10.14
N GLY A 161 -8.94 11.31 10.37
CA GLY A 161 -9.82 12.50 10.27
C GLY A 161 -10.63 12.60 9.01
#